data_069505644ad844986f2eb75d254d78a0
#
_entry.id   069505644ad844986f2eb75d254d78a0
#
_cell.length_a   1.000
_cell.length_b   1.000
_cell.length_c   1.000
_cell.angle_alpha   90.00
_cell.angle_beta   90.00
_cell.angle_gamma   90.00
#
_symmetry.space_group_name_H-M   'P 1'
#
loop_
_entity.id
_entity.type
_entity.pdbx_description
1 polymer ?
#
loop_
_entity_poly.entity_id
_entity_poly.type
_entity_poly.pdbx_seq_one_letter_code
_entity_poly.pdbx_strand_id
1 'polypeptide(L)'
;MLNVSIVIPAWNEEERINDCLLNATRQTVMPHEVIVVDNRSTDSTVAVVEQFMKDHPQAPVRLLHQDEEQGLIPTRDYGLNHATGDILGRFDADCMIRPDWVEVVSGIFTEDPEAMGATGPVMYYDLPSRHFGLRGDNSTRKRIYKADGGQPLLFGSNMAVRASAWREISDEVCRDKAD
;
A
#
# COMPACT_ATOMS: atom_id res chain seq x y z
N MET A 1 20.09 -4.13 1.99
CA MET A 1 18.75 -3.54 2.25
C MET A 1 17.77 -4.26 1.33
N LEU A 2 16.63 -4.66 1.85
CA LEU A 2 15.59 -5.35 1.06
C LEU A 2 14.93 -4.36 0.09
N ASN A 3 14.60 -4.82 -1.11
CA ASN A 3 13.87 -4.05 -2.11
C ASN A 3 12.40 -3.95 -1.71
N VAL A 4 11.86 -2.74 -1.63
CA VAL A 4 10.46 -2.50 -1.26
C VAL A 4 9.68 -2.01 -2.48
N SER A 5 8.67 -2.76 -2.90
CA SER A 5 7.65 -2.32 -3.86
C SER A 5 6.49 -1.68 -3.11
N ILE A 6 5.96 -0.57 -3.63
CA ILE A 6 4.76 0.08 -3.12
C ILE A 6 3.63 -0.12 -4.14
N VAL A 7 2.49 -0.65 -3.70
CA VAL A 7 1.29 -0.86 -4.51
C VAL A 7 0.19 0.12 -4.08
N ILE A 8 -0.35 0.85 -5.03
CA ILE A 8 -1.39 1.86 -4.84
C ILE A 8 -2.57 1.52 -5.74
N PRO A 9 -3.63 0.85 -5.23
CA PRO A 9 -4.86 0.69 -5.98
C PRO A 9 -5.55 2.05 -6.11
N ALA A 10 -6.05 2.36 -7.31
CA ALA A 10 -6.70 3.62 -7.63
C ALA A 10 -8.00 3.43 -8.41
N TRP A 11 -9.03 4.17 -8.03
CA TRP A 11 -10.29 4.29 -8.75
C TRP A 11 -10.93 5.65 -8.45
N ASN A 12 -10.94 6.54 -9.46
CA ASN A 12 -11.46 7.91 -9.36
C ASN A 12 -10.78 8.71 -8.22
N GLU A 13 -9.45 8.84 -8.31
CA GLU A 13 -8.60 9.50 -7.33
C GLU A 13 -7.85 10.72 -7.92
N GLU A 14 -8.42 11.37 -8.94
CA GLU A 14 -7.77 12.48 -9.66
C GLU A 14 -7.29 13.62 -8.75
N GLU A 15 -8.01 13.87 -7.64
CA GLU A 15 -7.68 14.92 -6.67
C GLU A 15 -6.52 14.56 -5.73
N ARG A 16 -6.26 13.26 -5.51
CA ARG A 16 -5.35 12.78 -4.45
C ARG A 16 -4.12 12.05 -4.96
N ILE A 17 -4.23 11.36 -6.09
CA ILE A 17 -3.18 10.46 -6.58
C ILE A 17 -1.83 11.16 -6.80
N ASN A 18 -1.82 12.43 -7.24
CA ASN A 18 -0.58 13.18 -7.43
C ASN A 18 0.18 13.37 -6.11
N ASP A 19 -0.51 13.76 -5.04
CA ASP A 19 0.11 13.96 -3.73
C ASP A 19 0.57 12.63 -3.13
N CYS A 20 -0.20 11.56 -3.32
CA CYS A 20 0.18 10.21 -2.93
C CYS A 20 1.49 9.80 -3.62
N LEU A 21 1.62 9.99 -4.93
CA LEU A 21 2.82 9.69 -5.71
C LEU A 21 4.03 10.53 -5.28
N LEU A 22 3.84 11.84 -5.01
CA LEU A 22 4.89 12.69 -4.48
C LEU A 22 5.42 12.16 -3.14
N ASN A 23 4.53 11.72 -2.25
CA ASN A 23 4.94 11.14 -0.96
C ASN A 23 5.60 9.77 -1.13
N ALA A 24 5.10 8.93 -2.02
CA ALA A 24 5.66 7.60 -2.28
C ALA A 24 7.06 7.66 -2.90
N THR A 25 7.35 8.70 -3.69
CA THR A 25 8.65 8.85 -4.39
C THR A 25 9.64 9.77 -3.68
N ARG A 26 9.23 10.53 -2.64
CA ARG A 26 10.10 11.39 -1.81
C ARG A 26 10.49 10.72 -0.49
N GLN A 27 10.86 9.45 -0.57
CA GLN A 27 11.29 8.67 0.58
C GLN A 27 12.78 8.89 0.89
N THR A 28 13.20 8.75 2.17
CA THR A 28 14.62 8.77 2.58
C THR A 28 15.41 7.67 1.89
N VAL A 29 14.77 6.52 1.68
CA VAL A 29 15.26 5.41 0.85
C VAL A 29 14.28 5.23 -0.30
N MET A 30 14.76 5.36 -1.54
CA MET A 30 13.92 5.20 -2.73
C MET A 30 13.29 3.80 -2.75
N PRO A 31 11.97 3.67 -2.97
CA PRO A 31 11.36 2.38 -3.23
C PRO A 31 11.93 1.74 -4.48
N HIS A 32 11.92 0.42 -4.55
CA HIS A 32 12.31 -0.34 -5.74
C HIS A 32 11.40 0.00 -6.92
N GLU A 33 10.11 0.08 -6.67
CA GLU A 33 9.07 0.52 -7.59
C GLU A 33 7.84 1.05 -6.84
N VAL A 34 7.06 1.88 -7.52
CA VAL A 34 5.74 2.33 -7.10
C VAL A 34 4.76 1.94 -8.20
N ILE A 35 3.86 1.02 -7.91
CA ILE A 35 2.88 0.49 -8.86
C ILE A 35 1.52 1.11 -8.55
N VAL A 36 1.03 1.96 -9.44
CA VAL A 36 -0.37 2.39 -9.44
C VAL A 36 -1.16 1.37 -10.25
N VAL A 37 -2.24 0.87 -9.70
CA VAL A 37 -3.17 -0.02 -10.41
C VAL A 37 -4.48 0.72 -10.58
N ASP A 38 -4.74 1.18 -11.79
CA ASP A 38 -6.03 1.75 -12.15
C ASP A 38 -7.07 0.65 -12.35
N ASN A 39 -8.23 0.83 -11.75
CA ASN A 39 -9.35 -0.11 -11.87
C ASN A 39 -10.56 0.57 -12.52
N ARG A 40 -10.42 0.90 -13.81
CA ARG A 40 -11.46 1.52 -14.64
C ARG A 40 -11.91 2.89 -14.11
N SER A 41 -10.98 3.76 -13.77
CA SER A 41 -11.31 5.15 -13.45
C SER A 41 -12.00 5.84 -14.62
N THR A 42 -12.98 6.65 -14.30
CA THR A 42 -13.77 7.42 -15.29
C THR A 42 -13.49 8.93 -15.24
N ASP A 43 -12.67 9.33 -14.28
CA ASP A 43 -12.15 10.69 -14.10
C ASP A 43 -10.76 10.85 -14.73
N SER A 44 -10.00 11.87 -14.34
CA SER A 44 -8.65 12.13 -14.85
C SER A 44 -7.54 11.35 -14.14
N THR A 45 -7.83 10.38 -13.28
CA THR A 45 -6.83 9.63 -12.50
C THR A 45 -5.67 9.13 -13.36
N VAL A 46 -5.96 8.40 -14.44
CA VAL A 46 -4.95 7.86 -15.35
C VAL A 46 -4.09 8.96 -15.96
N ALA A 47 -4.73 10.04 -16.43
CA ALA A 47 -4.01 11.17 -17.04
C ALA A 47 -3.07 11.86 -16.04
N VAL A 48 -3.48 11.99 -14.78
CA VAL A 48 -2.66 12.55 -13.69
C VAL A 48 -1.43 11.68 -13.43
N VAL A 49 -1.59 10.35 -13.37
CA VAL A 49 -0.47 9.41 -13.17
C VAL A 49 0.50 9.45 -14.35
N GLU A 50 -0.01 9.43 -15.58
CA GLU A 50 0.83 9.53 -16.79
C GLU A 50 1.60 10.86 -16.86
N GLN A 51 0.95 11.96 -16.46
CA GLN A 51 1.61 13.26 -16.40
C GLN A 51 2.70 13.27 -15.33
N PHE A 52 2.42 12.70 -14.14
CA PHE A 52 3.42 12.54 -13.09
C PHE A 52 4.66 11.77 -13.57
N MET A 53 4.47 10.65 -14.30
CA MET A 53 5.57 9.85 -14.86
C MET A 53 6.42 10.63 -15.88
N LYS A 54 5.79 11.51 -16.69
CA LYS A 54 6.48 12.39 -17.64
C LYS A 54 7.30 13.47 -16.93
N ASP A 55 6.73 14.07 -15.86
CA ASP A 55 7.37 15.16 -15.11
C ASP A 55 8.49 14.64 -14.17
N HIS A 56 8.41 13.36 -13.80
CA HIS A 56 9.35 12.70 -12.90
C HIS A 56 9.95 11.41 -13.51
N PRO A 57 10.70 11.49 -14.64
CA PRO A 57 11.16 10.30 -15.36
C PRO A 57 12.16 9.43 -14.59
N GLN A 58 12.72 9.94 -13.48
CA GLN A 58 13.61 9.17 -12.60
C GLN A 58 12.85 8.48 -11.44
N ALA A 59 11.57 8.81 -11.24
CA ALA A 59 10.76 8.14 -10.24
C ALA A 59 10.39 6.72 -10.72
N PRO A 60 10.54 5.69 -9.88
CA PRO A 60 10.30 4.31 -10.27
C PRO A 60 8.79 3.98 -10.30
N VAL A 61 7.99 4.81 -10.97
CA VAL A 61 6.52 4.68 -11.03
C VAL A 61 6.12 3.87 -12.26
N ARG A 62 5.20 2.94 -12.07
CA ARG A 62 4.55 2.15 -13.11
C ARG A 62 3.04 2.26 -12.98
N LEU A 63 2.35 2.37 -14.11
CA LEU A 63 0.89 2.30 -14.18
C LEU A 63 0.47 0.96 -14.77
N LEU A 64 -0.42 0.27 -14.09
CA LEU A 64 -1.06 -0.96 -14.54
C LEU A 64 -2.58 -0.76 -14.59
N HIS A 65 -3.26 -1.51 -15.45
CA HIS A 65 -4.71 -1.50 -15.56
C HIS A 65 -5.28 -2.86 -15.18
N GLN A 66 -6.23 -2.87 -14.25
CA GLN A 66 -7.00 -4.05 -13.88
C GLN A 66 -8.43 -3.88 -14.42
N ASP A 67 -8.67 -4.47 -15.60
CA ASP A 67 -9.92 -4.30 -16.35
C ASP A 67 -10.87 -5.51 -16.22
N GLU A 68 -10.42 -6.61 -15.63
CA GLU A 68 -11.21 -7.84 -15.56
C GLU A 68 -12.30 -7.76 -14.50
N GLU A 69 -11.95 -7.31 -13.29
CA GLU A 69 -12.87 -7.24 -12.15
C GLU A 69 -12.74 -5.90 -11.44
N GLN A 70 -13.86 -5.20 -11.22
CA GLN A 70 -13.86 -3.94 -10.48
C GLN A 70 -13.97 -4.20 -8.97
N GLY A 71 -13.13 -3.50 -8.19
CA GLY A 71 -13.13 -3.55 -6.74
C GLY A 71 -11.76 -3.42 -6.13
N LEU A 72 -11.72 -3.02 -4.86
CA LEU A 72 -10.46 -2.79 -4.15
C LEU A 72 -9.60 -4.07 -4.04
N ILE A 73 -10.24 -5.20 -3.77
CA ILE A 73 -9.53 -6.46 -3.56
C ILE A 73 -8.85 -6.95 -4.85
N PRO A 74 -9.55 -7.11 -6.00
CA PRO A 74 -8.89 -7.54 -7.23
C PRO A 74 -7.81 -6.55 -7.70
N THR A 75 -8.02 -5.24 -7.50
CA THR A 75 -7.04 -4.21 -7.84
C THR A 75 -5.76 -4.33 -7.01
N ARG A 76 -5.91 -4.50 -5.71
CA ARG A 76 -4.80 -4.73 -4.77
C ARG A 76 -4.03 -5.99 -5.13
N ASP A 77 -4.75 -7.11 -5.29
CA ASP A 77 -4.16 -8.41 -5.56
C ASP A 77 -3.41 -8.39 -6.90
N TYR A 78 -3.97 -7.74 -7.91
CA TYR A 78 -3.32 -7.55 -9.19
C TYR A 78 -1.97 -6.82 -9.04
N GLY A 79 -1.94 -5.72 -8.29
CA GLY A 79 -0.71 -4.98 -8.04
C GLY A 79 0.33 -5.77 -7.24
N LEU A 80 -0.09 -6.45 -6.17
CA LEU A 80 0.81 -7.27 -5.35
C LEU A 80 1.40 -8.45 -6.13
N ASN A 81 0.63 -9.05 -7.05
CA ASN A 81 1.10 -10.13 -7.92
C ASN A 81 2.09 -9.66 -9.00
N HIS A 82 2.06 -8.38 -9.38
CA HIS A 82 2.97 -7.78 -10.36
C HIS A 82 4.18 -7.09 -9.73
N ALA A 83 4.23 -7.02 -8.41
CA ALA A 83 5.34 -6.43 -7.68
C ALA A 83 6.55 -7.37 -7.62
N THR A 84 7.75 -6.79 -7.77
CA THR A 84 9.01 -7.53 -7.93
C THR A 84 9.97 -7.39 -6.75
N GLY A 85 9.66 -6.54 -5.78
CA GLY A 85 10.47 -6.36 -4.57
C GLY A 85 10.44 -7.55 -3.62
N ASP A 86 11.34 -7.52 -2.64
CA ASP A 86 11.40 -8.52 -1.56
C ASP A 86 10.26 -8.32 -0.55
N ILE A 87 9.85 -7.06 -0.39
CA ILE A 87 8.77 -6.62 0.48
C ILE A 87 7.73 -5.86 -0.35
N LEU A 88 6.48 -6.20 -0.16
CA LEU A 88 5.34 -5.62 -0.86
C LEU A 88 4.55 -4.74 0.11
N GLY A 89 4.65 -3.44 -0.06
CA GLY A 89 3.87 -2.46 0.68
C GLY A 89 2.60 -2.06 -0.04
N ARG A 90 1.56 -1.71 0.71
CA ARG A 90 0.31 -1.21 0.14
C ARG A 90 -0.16 0.04 0.88
N PHE A 91 -0.62 1.02 0.11
CA PHE A 91 -1.32 2.21 0.56
C PHE A 91 -2.54 2.47 -0.31
N ASP A 92 -3.52 3.16 0.25
CA ASP A 92 -4.64 3.69 -0.53
C ASP A 92 -4.20 4.98 -1.24
N ALA A 93 -4.83 5.32 -2.36
CA ALA A 93 -4.43 6.44 -3.22
C ALA A 93 -4.59 7.83 -2.56
N ASP A 94 -5.36 7.91 -1.47
CA ASP A 94 -5.57 9.09 -0.64
C ASP A 94 -4.60 9.16 0.56
N CYS A 95 -3.68 8.21 0.70
CA CYS A 95 -2.76 8.16 1.83
C CYS A 95 -1.53 9.05 1.65
N MET A 96 -1.11 9.66 2.76
CA MET A 96 0.17 10.36 2.87
C MET A 96 1.11 9.54 3.75
N ILE A 97 2.09 8.88 3.14
CA ILE A 97 3.07 8.07 3.85
C ILE A 97 4.22 8.92 4.41
N ARG A 98 4.79 8.46 5.52
CA ARG A 98 5.94 9.13 6.12
C ARG A 98 7.16 9.06 5.18
N PRO A 99 8.03 10.08 5.18
CA PRO A 99 9.22 10.10 4.33
C PRO A 99 10.22 8.96 4.60
N ASP A 100 10.19 8.38 5.78
CA ASP A 100 11.07 7.28 6.22
C ASP A 100 10.40 5.89 6.16
N TRP A 101 9.24 5.76 5.54
CA TRP A 101 8.46 4.54 5.59
C TRP A 101 9.19 3.34 4.94
N VAL A 102 9.80 3.55 3.77
CA VAL A 102 10.56 2.50 3.06
C VAL A 102 11.76 2.03 3.89
N GLU A 103 12.48 2.97 4.51
CA GLU A 103 13.62 2.69 5.38
C GLU A 103 13.19 1.87 6.60
N VAL A 104 12.13 2.32 7.29
CA VAL A 104 11.59 1.64 8.49
C VAL A 104 11.11 0.23 8.14
N VAL A 105 10.35 0.08 7.06
CA VAL A 105 9.83 -1.25 6.66
C VAL A 105 10.98 -2.17 6.25
N SER A 106 11.92 -1.72 5.42
CA SER A 106 13.09 -2.51 5.06
C SER A 106 13.90 -2.93 6.30
N GLY A 107 14.01 -2.04 7.29
CA GLY A 107 14.65 -2.31 8.58
C GLY A 107 13.96 -3.44 9.34
N ILE A 108 12.63 -3.36 9.53
CA ILE A 108 11.85 -4.38 10.26
C ILE A 108 12.11 -5.78 9.69
N PHE A 109 11.98 -5.94 8.37
CA PHE A 109 12.15 -7.25 7.72
C PHE A 109 13.62 -7.70 7.61
N THR A 110 14.57 -6.80 7.77
CA THR A 110 16.00 -7.13 7.84
C THR A 110 16.38 -7.60 9.23
N GLU A 111 15.87 -6.95 10.28
CA GLU A 111 16.14 -7.29 11.70
C GLU A 111 15.42 -8.57 12.12
N ASP A 112 14.21 -8.82 11.57
CA ASP A 112 13.45 -10.04 11.80
C ASP A 112 13.20 -10.78 10.48
N PRO A 113 14.07 -11.72 10.08
CA PRO A 113 13.88 -12.51 8.86
C PRO A 113 12.63 -13.41 8.87
N GLU A 114 12.10 -13.74 10.04
CA GLU A 114 10.89 -14.57 10.19
C GLU A 114 9.60 -13.73 10.09
N ALA A 115 9.70 -12.40 10.15
CA ALA A 115 8.53 -11.54 9.97
C ALA A 115 7.94 -11.73 8.56
N MET A 116 6.66 -12.10 8.49
CA MET A 116 5.92 -12.29 7.24
C MET A 116 5.08 -11.07 6.86
N GLY A 117 4.71 -10.24 7.84
CA GLY A 117 3.94 -9.03 7.62
C GLY A 117 4.19 -7.97 8.68
N ALA A 118 3.95 -6.73 8.33
CA ALA A 118 4.00 -5.58 9.21
C ALA A 118 2.86 -4.61 8.92
N THR A 119 2.37 -3.94 9.93
CA THR A 119 1.37 -2.87 9.81
C THR A 119 1.68 -1.76 10.79
N GLY A 120 1.43 -0.53 10.37
CA GLY A 120 1.64 0.66 11.18
C GLY A 120 0.34 1.38 11.51
N PRO A 121 0.38 2.35 12.44
CA PRO A 121 -0.76 3.19 12.74
C PRO A 121 -1.14 4.07 11.55
N VAL A 122 -2.43 4.42 11.46
CA VAL A 122 -2.97 5.36 10.49
C VAL A 122 -3.44 6.61 11.22
N MET A 123 -3.08 7.79 10.68
CA MET A 123 -3.57 9.08 11.15
C MET A 123 -4.48 9.69 10.09
N TYR A 124 -5.67 10.10 10.49
CA TYR A 124 -6.57 10.85 9.62
C TYR A 124 -6.15 12.32 9.61
N TYR A 125 -5.69 12.83 8.48
CA TYR A 125 -5.16 14.20 8.37
C TYR A 125 -6.25 15.27 8.30
N ASP A 126 -7.47 14.90 7.97
CA ASP A 126 -8.67 15.74 7.88
C ASP A 126 -9.45 15.87 9.19
N LEU A 127 -9.08 15.12 10.23
CA LEU A 127 -9.70 15.25 11.53
C LEU A 127 -9.20 16.50 12.30
N PRO A 128 -10.10 17.24 12.98
CA PRO A 128 -9.73 18.42 13.78
C PRO A 128 -8.69 18.13 14.86
N SER A 129 -8.60 16.89 15.32
CA SER A 129 -7.60 16.45 16.30
C SER A 129 -6.91 15.16 15.86
N ARG A 130 -5.74 15.31 15.25
CA ARG A 130 -4.90 14.19 14.78
C ARG A 130 -4.52 13.22 15.90
N HIS A 131 -4.30 13.74 17.11
CA HIS A 131 -3.95 12.90 18.28
C HIS A 131 -5.10 12.01 18.75
N PHE A 132 -6.34 12.45 18.61
CA PHE A 132 -7.52 11.62 18.93
C PHE A 132 -7.69 10.51 17.91
N GLY A 133 -7.49 10.79 16.63
CA GLY A 133 -7.53 9.79 15.55
C GLY A 133 -6.51 8.66 15.80
N LEU A 134 -5.24 9.01 16.06
CA LEU A 134 -4.18 8.05 16.33
C LEU A 134 -4.45 7.20 17.59
N ARG A 135 -4.95 7.81 18.69
CA ARG A 135 -5.33 7.06 19.90
C ARG A 135 -6.50 6.13 19.65
N GLY A 136 -7.48 6.56 18.86
CA GLY A 136 -8.63 5.76 18.46
C GLY A 136 -8.20 4.55 17.61
N ASP A 137 -7.37 4.76 16.61
CA ASP A 137 -6.82 3.71 15.76
C ASP A 137 -6.05 2.67 16.57
N ASN A 138 -5.10 3.11 17.40
CA ASN A 138 -4.34 2.22 18.27
C ASN A 138 -5.23 1.43 19.26
N SER A 139 -6.26 2.05 19.80
CA SER A 139 -7.21 1.38 20.70
C SER A 139 -8.04 0.32 19.96
N THR A 140 -8.50 0.64 18.76
CA THR A 140 -9.25 -0.28 17.89
C THR A 140 -8.40 -1.47 17.50
N ARG A 141 -7.15 -1.25 17.03
CA ARG A 141 -6.20 -2.31 16.70
C ARG A 141 -5.95 -3.25 17.87
N LYS A 142 -5.74 -2.71 19.08
CA LYS A 142 -5.56 -3.51 20.30
C LYS A 142 -6.81 -4.34 20.66
N ARG A 143 -8.03 -3.80 20.44
CA ARG A 143 -9.28 -4.52 20.68
C ARG A 143 -9.45 -5.67 19.68
N ILE A 144 -9.21 -5.41 18.39
CA ILE A 144 -9.29 -6.42 17.34
C ILE A 144 -8.27 -7.53 17.61
N TYR A 145 -7.02 -7.19 17.89
CA TYR A 145 -5.96 -8.14 18.24
C TYR A 145 -6.37 -9.06 19.40
N LYS A 146 -6.98 -8.48 20.46
CA LYS A 146 -7.47 -9.28 21.59
C LYS A 146 -8.67 -10.15 21.24
N ALA A 147 -9.60 -9.64 20.44
CA ALA A 147 -10.80 -10.36 20.04
C ALA A 147 -10.50 -11.55 19.12
N ASP A 148 -9.44 -11.42 18.32
CA ASP A 148 -9.01 -12.43 17.35
C ASP A 148 -7.93 -13.39 17.90
N GLY A 149 -7.93 -13.60 19.22
CA GLY A 149 -7.00 -14.54 19.86
C GLY A 149 -5.54 -14.14 19.80
N GLY A 150 -5.23 -12.87 19.57
CA GLY A 150 -3.86 -12.36 19.43
C GLY A 150 -3.28 -12.48 18.04
N GLN A 151 -4.11 -12.70 17.02
CA GLN A 151 -3.70 -12.68 15.62
C GLN A 151 -3.49 -11.24 15.15
N PRO A 152 -2.33 -10.89 14.57
CA PRO A 152 -2.10 -9.57 14.03
C PRO A 152 -2.85 -9.39 12.71
N LEU A 153 -3.68 -8.34 12.62
CA LEU A 153 -4.34 -7.95 11.39
C LEU A 153 -3.50 -6.95 10.61
N LEU A 154 -3.34 -7.18 9.31
CA LEU A 154 -2.73 -6.23 8.40
C LEU A 154 -3.79 -5.23 7.91
N PHE A 155 -3.59 -3.96 8.23
CA PHE A 155 -4.49 -2.89 7.78
C PHE A 155 -4.03 -2.36 6.42
N GLY A 156 -4.90 -2.48 5.42
CA GLY A 156 -4.58 -2.19 4.03
C GLY A 156 -4.06 -0.79 3.74
N SER A 157 -4.48 0.21 4.51
CA SER A 157 -4.01 1.61 4.36
C SER A 157 -2.57 1.85 4.85
N ASN A 158 -1.93 0.90 5.54
CA ASN A 158 -0.53 0.93 5.96
C ASN A 158 -0.05 -0.48 6.29
N MET A 159 0.28 -1.25 5.28
CA MET A 159 0.74 -2.63 5.45
C MET A 159 1.93 -2.93 4.56
N ALA A 160 2.73 -3.90 4.98
CA ALA A 160 3.76 -4.53 4.19
C ALA A 160 3.78 -6.04 4.44
N VAL A 161 4.04 -6.82 3.42
CA VAL A 161 4.17 -8.27 3.51
C VAL A 161 5.45 -8.72 2.82
N ARG A 162 6.06 -9.79 3.29
CA ARG A 162 7.16 -10.44 2.58
C ARG A 162 6.65 -11.06 1.30
N ALA A 163 7.34 -10.84 0.18
CA ALA A 163 6.89 -11.33 -1.13
C ALA A 163 6.74 -12.86 -1.17
N SER A 164 7.57 -13.61 -0.43
CA SER A 164 7.43 -15.06 -0.30
C SER A 164 6.12 -15.45 0.39
N ALA A 165 5.77 -14.76 1.48
CA ALA A 165 4.51 -15.01 2.20
C ALA A 165 3.29 -14.66 1.32
N TRP A 166 3.34 -13.54 0.59
CA TRP A 166 2.26 -13.20 -0.35
C TRP A 166 2.06 -14.29 -1.40
N ARG A 167 3.13 -14.77 -2.03
CA ARG A 167 3.05 -15.82 -3.05
C ARG A 167 2.49 -17.15 -2.52
N GLU A 168 2.71 -17.46 -1.25
CA GLU A 168 2.18 -18.66 -0.61
C GLU A 168 0.67 -18.59 -0.39
N ILE A 169 0.14 -17.42 0.01
CA ILE A 169 -1.27 -17.23 0.37
C ILE A 169 -2.14 -16.62 -0.73
N SER A 170 -1.54 -16.02 -1.77
CA SER A 170 -2.29 -15.24 -2.77
C SER A 170 -3.40 -16.02 -3.44
N ASP A 171 -3.15 -17.29 -3.76
CA ASP A 171 -4.15 -18.17 -4.38
C ASP A 171 -5.36 -18.46 -3.46
N GLU A 172 -5.15 -18.54 -2.15
CA GLU A 172 -6.23 -18.76 -1.18
C GLU A 172 -7.02 -17.48 -0.98
N VAL A 173 -6.33 -16.35 -0.77
CA VAL A 173 -6.96 -15.02 -0.59
C VAL A 173 -7.79 -14.62 -1.81
N CYS A 174 -7.39 -15.03 -3.01
CA CYS A 174 -8.13 -14.74 -4.24
C CYS A 174 -9.32 -15.70 -4.46
N ARG A 175 -9.31 -16.93 -3.91
CA ARG A 175 -10.38 -17.91 -4.08
C ARG A 175 -11.61 -17.68 -3.20
N ASP A 176 -11.44 -17.12 -2.00
CA ASP A 176 -12.55 -16.87 -1.06
C ASP A 176 -13.57 -15.82 -1.56
N LYS A 177 -13.45 -15.39 -2.82
CA LYS A 177 -14.34 -14.41 -3.46
C LYS A 177 -15.36 -15.02 -4.42
N ALA A 178 -15.32 -16.32 -4.64
CA ALA A 178 -16.15 -17.01 -5.63
C ALA A 178 -17.44 -17.66 -5.07
N ASP A 179 -17.76 -17.44 -3.78
CA ASP A 179 -19.00 -17.94 -3.12
C ASP A 179 -19.94 -16.79 -2.71
#